data_13f2a24fe8991d12c7d5615b01f09f64
#
_entry.id   13f2a24fe8991d12c7d5615b01f09f64
#
_cell.length_a   1.000
_cell.length_b   1.000
_cell.length_c   1.000
_cell.angle_alpha   90.00
_cell.angle_beta   90.00
_cell.angle_gamma   90.00
#
_symmetry.space_group_name_H-M   'P 1'
#
loop_
_entity.id
_entity.type
_entity.pdbx_description
1 polymer ?
#
loop_
_entity_poly.entity_id
_entity_poly.type
_entity_poly.pdbx_seq_one_letter_code
_entity_poly.pdbx_strand_id
1 'polypeptide(L)'
;MAASLLKSPALLNRSELFGQSVRPPSSASFHGHPTTVSFTVKASAYADELVKTAKTVASPGRGILAMDESNATCGKRLASIGLENTEANRQAYRTLLVSVPGIGQYISGAILFEETLYQSTVDGKKMVDVLVEQNIMPGIKVDKGLVPLAGSNNESWCQGLDGLASRCAAYYQQGARFAKWRTVVSIPNGPSALAVKEAAWGLARYAAIAQDNGLVPIVEPEILLDGDHGIDRTFEVALKVWAEVFFYLAENSVLFEGILLKPSMVTPGAECKEKATPEQVAEYTLKFLQRRIPPAVPGIMFLSGGQSEVEATLNLNAMNQQPNPWHVSFSYARALQNTCLKTWGGRPENVKVAQVALLMRAKSNSLAQLGKYIGEGESEEAKKGMFVKGYVY
;
A
#
# COMPACT_ATOMS: atom_id res chain seq x y z
N MET A 1 -2.78 -61.31 40.30
CA MET A 1 -2.01 -60.82 41.49
C MET A 1 -1.56 -59.44 41.16
N ALA A 2 -1.90 -58.49 41.82
CA ALA A 2 -2.30 -57.80 42.95
C ALA A 2 -2.82 -56.41 42.54
N ALA A 3 -4.03 -56.10 42.96
CA ALA A 3 -4.64 -54.80 42.86
C ALA A 3 -4.04 -53.87 43.94
N SER A 4 -3.79 -52.61 43.62
CA SER A 4 -3.48 -51.59 44.63
C SER A 4 -4.48 -50.45 44.50
N LEU A 5 -5.29 -50.32 45.54
CA LEU A 5 -6.33 -49.30 45.78
C LEU A 5 -5.67 -47.92 46.08
N LEU A 6 -6.03 -46.92 45.37
CA LEU A 6 -5.79 -45.52 45.70
C LEU A 6 -6.94 -44.99 46.53
N LYS A 7 -6.65 -44.56 47.76
CA LYS A 7 -7.57 -43.95 48.72
C LYS A 7 -7.78 -42.45 48.35
N SER A 8 -9.05 -42.05 48.41
CA SER A 8 -9.49 -40.64 48.34
C SER A 8 -9.13 -39.91 49.64
N PRO A 9 -8.76 -38.63 49.60
CA PRO A 9 -8.67 -37.81 50.80
C PRO A 9 -10.03 -37.26 51.23
N ALA A 10 -10.23 -37.25 52.53
CA ALA A 10 -11.42 -36.95 53.28
C ALA A 10 -11.87 -35.50 53.14
N LEU A 11 -13.20 -35.33 53.21
CA LEU A 11 -13.94 -34.09 53.42
C LEU A 11 -13.52 -33.42 54.75
N LEU A 12 -13.03 -32.20 54.67
CA LEU A 12 -12.87 -31.31 55.82
C LEU A 12 -14.18 -30.61 56.15
N ASN A 13 -14.55 -30.77 57.41
CA ASN A 13 -15.78 -30.36 58.08
C ASN A 13 -15.94 -28.81 58.06
N ARG A 14 -17.07 -28.32 57.61
CA ARG A 14 -17.56 -26.95 57.80
C ARG A 14 -18.14 -26.85 59.22
N SER A 15 -17.38 -26.33 60.15
CA SER A 15 -17.98 -25.74 61.35
C SER A 15 -16.87 -25.23 62.31
N GLU A 16 -16.35 -24.05 62.09
CA GLU A 16 -15.70 -23.21 63.11
C GLU A 16 -15.23 -21.89 62.50
N LEU A 17 -16.16 -21.00 62.21
CA LEU A 17 -15.87 -19.57 61.99
C LEU A 17 -17.13 -18.72 62.17
N PHE A 18 -17.74 -18.83 63.36
CA PHE A 18 -18.68 -17.84 63.82
C PHE A 18 -18.17 -17.31 65.17
N GLY A 19 -17.76 -16.08 65.21
CA GLY A 19 -17.51 -15.38 66.45
C GLY A 19 -16.26 -14.48 66.45
N GLN A 20 -16.17 -13.52 65.57
CA GLN A 20 -15.44 -12.27 65.84
C GLN A 20 -16.14 -11.12 65.14
N SER A 21 -16.76 -10.24 65.89
CA SER A 21 -17.33 -8.98 65.45
C SER A 21 -16.18 -8.05 65.01
N VAL A 22 -16.01 -7.84 63.74
CA VAL A 22 -15.10 -6.82 63.22
C VAL A 22 -15.86 -5.50 63.26
N ARG A 23 -15.41 -4.57 64.16
CA ARG A 23 -15.86 -3.18 64.12
C ARG A 23 -15.45 -2.57 62.77
N PRO A 24 -16.35 -1.82 62.09
CA PRO A 24 -15.97 -1.12 60.87
C PRO A 24 -14.94 -0.03 61.21
N PRO A 25 -13.88 0.13 60.44
CA PRO A 25 -12.97 1.26 60.56
C PRO A 25 -13.73 2.55 60.25
N SER A 26 -13.47 3.58 61.06
CA SER A 26 -13.99 4.94 60.92
C SER A 26 -13.74 5.42 59.49
N SER A 27 -14.78 6.00 58.87
CA SER A 27 -14.73 6.62 57.55
C SER A 27 -13.71 7.77 57.51
N ALA A 28 -12.50 7.48 57.05
CA ALA A 28 -11.61 8.50 56.55
C ALA A 28 -12.14 8.93 55.18
N SER A 29 -12.68 10.13 55.08
CA SER A 29 -13.08 10.74 53.82
C SER A 29 -11.84 11.00 53.00
N PHE A 30 -11.55 10.08 52.06
CA PHE A 30 -10.61 10.35 50.97
C PHE A 30 -11.27 11.37 50.03
N HIS A 31 -10.95 12.64 50.20
CA HIS A 31 -11.13 13.66 49.19
C HIS A 31 -10.01 13.47 48.16
N GLY A 32 -10.04 12.37 47.42
CA GLY A 32 -9.30 12.20 46.23
C GLY A 32 -10.09 12.87 45.10
N HIS A 33 -9.63 14.03 44.63
CA HIS A 33 -10.09 14.53 43.34
C HIS A 33 -9.80 13.45 42.32
N PRO A 34 -10.78 13.04 41.50
CA PRO A 34 -10.47 12.20 40.36
C PRO A 34 -9.53 13.01 39.44
N THR A 35 -8.25 12.70 39.48
CA THR A 35 -7.35 13.10 38.39
C THR A 35 -7.87 12.41 37.16
N THR A 36 -8.73 13.10 36.40
CA THR A 36 -9.05 12.75 35.05
C THR A 36 -7.74 12.85 34.31
N VAL A 37 -7.04 11.72 34.07
CA VAL A 37 -5.95 11.65 33.11
C VAL A 37 -6.63 11.85 31.77
N SER A 38 -6.72 13.10 31.37
CA SER A 38 -7.10 13.47 30.02
C SER A 38 -5.95 12.98 29.12
N PHE A 39 -6.13 11.83 28.50
CA PHE A 39 -5.35 11.47 27.33
C PHE A 39 -5.78 12.42 26.21
N THR A 40 -5.23 13.61 26.21
CA THR A 40 -5.26 14.46 25.03
C THR A 40 -4.37 13.74 24.02
N VAL A 41 -4.97 12.95 23.12
CA VAL A 41 -4.31 12.60 21.85
C VAL A 41 -3.98 13.95 21.22
N LYS A 42 -2.70 14.30 21.22
CA LYS A 42 -2.23 15.54 20.60
C LYS A 42 -2.58 15.36 19.13
N ALA A 43 -3.62 16.05 18.67
CA ALA A 43 -3.95 16.07 17.24
C ALA A 43 -2.65 16.44 16.53
N SER A 44 -2.24 15.63 15.54
CA SER A 44 -1.05 15.90 14.75
C SER A 44 -1.15 17.35 14.27
N ALA A 45 -0.05 18.11 14.35
CA ALA A 45 -0.01 19.49 13.84
C ALA A 45 -0.41 19.57 12.36
N TYR A 46 -0.42 18.42 11.67
CA TYR A 46 -0.74 18.29 10.25
C TYR A 46 -2.11 17.64 9.96
N ALA A 47 -2.96 17.38 10.97
CA ALA A 47 -4.20 16.58 10.78
C ALA A 47 -5.07 17.08 9.60
N ASP A 48 -5.35 18.38 9.55
CA ASP A 48 -6.17 18.98 8.49
C ASP A 48 -5.48 18.89 7.11
N GLU A 49 -4.16 19.10 7.07
CA GLU A 49 -3.38 18.99 5.83
C GLU A 49 -3.36 17.54 5.32
N LEU A 50 -3.18 16.55 6.21
CA LEU A 50 -3.20 15.13 5.88
C LEU A 50 -4.54 14.73 5.28
N VAL A 51 -5.65 15.11 5.92
CA VAL A 51 -7.01 14.82 5.43
C VAL A 51 -7.24 15.47 4.07
N LYS A 52 -6.87 16.73 3.91
CA LYS A 52 -6.99 17.46 2.63
C LYS A 52 -6.16 16.80 1.53
N THR A 53 -4.91 16.45 1.83
CA THR A 53 -4.00 15.81 0.88
C THR A 53 -4.52 14.44 0.46
N ALA A 54 -4.93 13.59 1.41
CA ALA A 54 -5.46 12.26 1.12
C ALA A 54 -6.71 12.35 0.21
N LYS A 55 -7.64 13.27 0.48
CA LYS A 55 -8.82 13.53 -0.37
C LYS A 55 -8.44 14.08 -1.75
N THR A 56 -7.42 14.92 -1.84
CA THR A 56 -6.94 15.45 -3.13
C THR A 56 -6.37 14.34 -4.00
N VAL A 57 -5.59 13.44 -3.43
CA VAL A 57 -5.07 12.27 -4.16
C VAL A 57 -6.19 11.29 -4.51
N ALA A 58 -7.16 11.08 -3.61
CA ALA A 58 -8.36 10.26 -3.81
C ALA A 58 -9.47 11.03 -4.53
N SER A 59 -9.16 11.69 -5.64
CA SER A 59 -10.14 12.47 -6.39
C SER A 59 -10.73 11.72 -7.59
N PRO A 60 -12.04 11.88 -7.89
CA PRO A 60 -12.71 11.13 -8.94
C PRO A 60 -12.01 11.23 -10.31
N GLY A 61 -11.97 10.11 -11.03
CA GLY A 61 -11.36 10.01 -12.35
C GLY A 61 -9.82 10.02 -12.32
N ARG A 62 -9.19 10.00 -11.14
CA ARG A 62 -7.73 10.06 -11.06
C ARG A 62 -7.15 8.96 -10.20
N GLY A 63 -5.88 8.63 -10.44
CA GLY A 63 -5.11 7.67 -9.68
C GLY A 63 -3.65 8.09 -9.54
N ILE A 64 -2.79 7.17 -9.18
CA ILE A 64 -1.38 7.43 -8.88
C ILE A 64 -0.48 6.80 -9.93
N LEU A 65 0.49 7.56 -10.42
CA LEU A 65 1.63 7.07 -11.17
C LEU A 65 2.71 6.59 -10.18
N ALA A 66 2.92 5.29 -10.08
CA ALA A 66 3.99 4.73 -9.28
C ALA A 66 5.26 4.65 -10.13
N MET A 67 6.20 5.55 -9.89
CA MET A 67 7.48 5.65 -10.59
C MET A 67 8.67 5.67 -9.60
N ASP A 68 8.50 4.89 -8.54
CA ASP A 68 9.38 4.84 -7.38
C ASP A 68 10.35 3.64 -7.38
N GLU A 69 10.57 3.02 -8.54
CA GLU A 69 11.53 1.96 -8.69
C GLU A 69 12.91 2.41 -8.19
N SER A 70 13.54 1.58 -7.35
CA SER A 70 14.94 1.79 -6.95
C SER A 70 15.86 1.82 -8.18
N ASN A 71 17.07 2.33 -8.03
CA ASN A 71 18.03 2.36 -9.14
C ASN A 71 18.26 0.97 -9.75
N ALA A 72 18.30 -0.08 -8.92
CA ALA A 72 18.43 -1.45 -9.40
C ALA A 72 17.20 -1.93 -10.17
N THR A 73 16.00 -1.62 -9.70
CA THR A 73 14.76 -1.98 -10.39
C THR A 73 14.56 -1.16 -11.66
N CYS A 74 14.88 0.14 -11.64
CA CYS A 74 14.89 0.99 -12.83
C CYS A 74 15.86 0.44 -13.87
N GLY A 75 17.05 -0.02 -13.47
CA GLY A 75 18.01 -0.70 -14.32
C GLY A 75 17.44 -1.93 -15.03
N LYS A 76 16.65 -2.77 -14.33
CA LYS A 76 15.95 -3.89 -14.97
C LYS A 76 14.94 -3.44 -16.03
N ARG A 77 14.27 -2.30 -15.81
CA ARG A 77 13.38 -1.69 -16.81
C ARG A 77 14.16 -1.22 -18.03
N LEU A 78 15.23 -0.45 -17.83
CA LEU A 78 16.09 0.06 -18.89
C LEU A 78 16.74 -1.08 -19.70
N ALA A 79 17.21 -2.13 -19.03
CA ALA A 79 17.77 -3.30 -19.68
C ALA A 79 16.77 -4.00 -20.63
N SER A 80 15.46 -3.98 -20.31
CA SER A 80 14.43 -4.57 -21.19
C SER A 80 14.27 -3.87 -22.55
N ILE A 81 14.82 -2.66 -22.69
CA ILE A 81 14.89 -1.87 -23.92
C ILE A 81 16.31 -1.64 -24.42
N GLY A 82 17.29 -2.37 -23.88
CA GLY A 82 18.68 -2.33 -24.31
C GLY A 82 19.49 -1.13 -23.78
N LEU A 83 19.02 -0.44 -22.74
CA LEU A 83 19.72 0.68 -22.11
C LEU A 83 20.48 0.28 -20.86
N GLU A 84 21.64 0.89 -20.65
CA GLU A 84 22.42 0.77 -19.43
C GLU A 84 21.77 1.52 -18.25
N ASN A 85 22.01 1.03 -17.04
CA ASN A 85 21.54 1.65 -15.81
C ASN A 85 22.46 2.80 -15.37
N THR A 86 22.46 3.88 -16.10
CA THR A 86 23.16 5.13 -15.74
C THR A 86 22.20 6.13 -15.11
N GLU A 87 22.72 7.10 -14.36
CA GLU A 87 21.90 8.20 -13.82
C GLU A 87 21.20 8.98 -14.94
N ALA A 88 21.92 9.28 -16.02
CA ALA A 88 21.36 9.99 -17.18
C ALA A 88 20.20 9.25 -17.83
N ASN A 89 20.30 7.93 -17.99
CA ASN A 89 19.20 7.13 -18.55
C ASN A 89 18.00 7.05 -17.60
N ARG A 90 18.24 6.96 -16.29
CA ARG A 90 17.16 7.04 -15.29
C ARG A 90 16.49 8.42 -15.30
N GLN A 91 17.27 9.49 -15.36
CA GLN A 91 16.75 10.87 -15.45
C GLN A 91 15.91 11.06 -16.72
N ALA A 92 16.39 10.59 -17.88
CA ALA A 92 15.65 10.68 -19.14
C ALA A 92 14.33 9.91 -19.07
N TYR A 93 14.34 8.71 -18.50
CA TYR A 93 13.13 7.92 -18.27
C TYR A 93 12.14 8.61 -17.31
N ARG A 94 12.62 9.17 -16.19
CA ARG A 94 11.78 9.91 -15.26
C ARG A 94 11.23 11.19 -15.88
N THR A 95 12.04 11.92 -16.65
CA THR A 95 11.60 13.09 -17.41
C THR A 95 10.47 12.72 -18.38
N LEU A 96 10.62 11.64 -19.14
CA LEU A 96 9.58 11.13 -20.05
C LEU A 96 8.23 11.00 -19.35
N LEU A 97 8.23 10.45 -18.11
CA LEU A 97 7.00 10.17 -17.36
C LEU A 97 6.36 11.44 -16.77
N VAL A 98 7.15 12.31 -16.13
CA VAL A 98 6.61 13.49 -15.45
C VAL A 98 6.19 14.61 -16.39
N SER A 99 6.77 14.66 -17.60
CA SER A 99 6.55 15.76 -18.54
C SER A 99 5.45 15.48 -19.59
N VAL A 100 4.65 14.44 -19.41
CA VAL A 100 3.52 14.14 -20.32
C VAL A 100 2.48 15.26 -20.27
N PRO A 101 2.22 15.98 -21.36
CA PRO A 101 1.26 17.07 -21.34
C PRO A 101 -0.17 16.58 -21.02
N GLY A 102 -0.82 17.24 -20.06
CA GLY A 102 -2.21 16.95 -19.70
C GLY A 102 -2.44 15.70 -18.85
N ILE A 103 -1.41 15.00 -18.43
CA ILE A 103 -1.56 13.75 -17.62
C ILE A 103 -2.22 14.03 -16.26
N GLY A 104 -2.11 15.23 -15.70
CA GLY A 104 -2.77 15.63 -14.46
C GLY A 104 -4.29 15.58 -14.49
N GLN A 105 -4.92 15.43 -15.68
CA GLN A 105 -6.35 15.14 -15.79
C GLN A 105 -6.70 13.74 -15.26
N TYR A 106 -5.77 12.80 -15.30
CA TYR A 106 -5.97 11.39 -14.96
C TYR A 106 -5.13 10.92 -13.78
N ILE A 107 -4.07 11.66 -13.46
CA ILE A 107 -3.13 11.35 -12.38
C ILE A 107 -3.20 12.44 -11.32
N SER A 108 -3.46 12.03 -10.06
CA SER A 108 -3.55 12.93 -8.90
C SER A 108 -2.28 12.97 -8.07
N GLY A 109 -1.47 11.91 -8.15
CA GLY A 109 -0.22 11.80 -7.40
C GLY A 109 0.82 10.99 -8.16
N ALA A 110 2.10 11.23 -7.86
CA ALA A 110 3.21 10.43 -8.37
C ALA A 110 4.13 10.01 -7.23
N ILE A 111 4.42 8.71 -7.12
CA ILE A 111 5.37 8.21 -6.13
C ILE A 111 6.76 8.25 -6.74
N LEU A 112 7.68 9.01 -6.15
CA LEU A 112 9.05 9.16 -6.61
C LEU A 112 10.01 8.26 -5.82
N PHE A 113 11.13 7.93 -6.43
CA PHE A 113 12.31 7.44 -5.73
C PHE A 113 13.14 8.63 -5.23
N GLU A 114 13.97 8.43 -4.21
CA GLU A 114 14.74 9.51 -3.57
C GLU A 114 15.58 10.30 -4.58
N GLU A 115 16.32 9.61 -5.47
CA GLU A 115 17.09 10.24 -6.54
C GLU A 115 16.22 11.21 -7.35
N THR A 116 15.04 10.78 -7.78
CA THR A 116 14.13 11.57 -8.61
C THR A 116 13.52 12.76 -7.88
N LEU A 117 13.27 12.64 -6.57
CA LEU A 117 12.73 13.75 -5.76
C LEU A 117 13.67 14.97 -5.75
N TYR A 118 14.97 14.72 -5.80
CA TYR A 118 16.01 15.78 -5.78
C TYR A 118 16.48 16.17 -7.16
N GLN A 119 16.18 15.39 -8.21
CA GLN A 119 16.62 15.64 -9.58
C GLN A 119 15.78 16.70 -10.29
N SER A 120 16.40 17.25 -11.33
CA SER A 120 15.73 18.01 -12.39
C SER A 120 15.48 17.12 -13.61
N THR A 121 14.54 17.53 -14.46
CA THR A 121 14.35 16.99 -15.80
C THR A 121 15.60 17.23 -16.66
N VAL A 122 15.67 16.59 -17.81
CA VAL A 122 16.77 16.85 -18.79
C VAL A 122 16.84 18.32 -19.23
N ASP A 123 15.73 19.06 -19.11
CA ASP A 123 15.65 20.49 -19.44
C ASP A 123 15.97 21.41 -18.23
N GLY A 124 16.38 20.85 -17.09
CA GLY A 124 16.84 21.57 -15.93
C GLY A 124 15.76 22.00 -14.92
N LYS A 125 14.48 21.69 -15.14
CA LYS A 125 13.38 21.99 -14.21
C LYS A 125 13.25 20.91 -13.15
N LYS A 126 13.04 21.27 -11.88
CA LYS A 126 12.86 20.25 -10.83
C LYS A 126 11.68 19.32 -11.15
N MET A 127 11.87 18.01 -10.98
CA MET A 127 10.82 17.00 -11.20
C MET A 127 9.56 17.29 -10.38
N VAL A 128 9.73 17.74 -9.13
CA VAL A 128 8.64 18.11 -8.23
C VAL A 128 7.83 19.29 -8.79
N ASP A 129 8.50 20.32 -9.33
CA ASP A 129 7.82 21.50 -9.87
C ASP A 129 7.00 21.13 -11.12
N VAL A 130 7.53 20.25 -11.99
CA VAL A 130 6.81 19.75 -13.17
C VAL A 130 5.53 19.01 -12.80
N LEU A 131 5.55 18.24 -11.72
CA LEU A 131 4.35 17.55 -11.20
C LEU A 131 3.33 18.53 -10.65
N VAL A 132 3.78 19.45 -9.79
CA VAL A 132 2.89 20.45 -9.14
C VAL A 132 2.19 21.34 -10.16
N GLU A 133 2.88 21.78 -11.22
CA GLU A 133 2.27 22.58 -12.30
C GLU A 133 1.17 21.85 -13.06
N GLN A 134 1.19 20.52 -13.05
CA GLN A 134 0.14 19.69 -13.64
C GLN A 134 -0.93 19.27 -12.63
N ASN A 135 -0.94 19.85 -11.41
CA ASN A 135 -1.82 19.47 -10.30
C ASN A 135 -1.65 17.99 -9.88
N ILE A 136 -0.42 17.47 -9.97
CA ILE A 136 -0.05 16.13 -9.50
C ILE A 136 0.72 16.29 -8.19
N MET A 137 0.23 15.65 -7.13
CA MET A 137 0.86 15.68 -5.81
C MET A 137 2.14 14.84 -5.82
N PRO A 138 3.31 15.38 -5.45
CA PRO A 138 4.51 14.58 -5.30
C PRO A 138 4.45 13.70 -4.06
N GLY A 139 4.86 12.45 -4.20
CA GLY A 139 5.02 11.49 -3.13
C GLY A 139 6.38 10.80 -3.20
N ILE A 140 6.72 10.05 -2.17
CA ILE A 140 8.06 9.48 -1.99
C ILE A 140 8.02 8.07 -1.42
N LYS A 141 8.77 7.14 -2.02
CA LYS A 141 9.06 5.83 -1.41
C LYS A 141 10.06 6.01 -0.27
N VAL A 142 9.67 5.60 0.94
CA VAL A 142 10.49 5.80 2.15
C VAL A 142 11.04 4.51 2.74
N ASP A 143 10.56 3.34 2.34
CA ASP A 143 11.16 2.06 2.74
C ASP A 143 12.55 1.88 2.12
N LYS A 144 13.39 1.08 2.77
CA LYS A 144 14.76 0.75 2.32
C LYS A 144 14.86 -0.65 1.70
N GLY A 145 13.72 -1.26 1.39
CA GLY A 145 13.62 -2.55 0.71
C GLY A 145 13.42 -3.74 1.63
N LEU A 146 13.27 -4.89 1.00
CA LEU A 146 12.98 -6.16 1.64
C LEU A 146 14.27 -6.93 1.94
N VAL A 147 14.30 -7.58 3.11
CA VAL A 147 15.38 -8.49 3.52
C VAL A 147 14.78 -9.79 4.07
N PRO A 148 15.54 -10.90 4.09
CA PRO A 148 15.07 -12.16 4.67
C PRO A 148 14.63 -12.00 6.13
N LEU A 149 13.46 -12.56 6.46
CA LEU A 149 12.95 -12.62 7.83
C LEU A 149 13.50 -13.86 8.52
N ALA A 150 14.43 -13.65 9.44
CA ALA A 150 15.02 -14.75 10.22
C ALA A 150 13.94 -15.47 11.04
N GLY A 151 14.04 -16.80 11.12
CA GLY A 151 13.07 -17.64 11.82
C GLY A 151 11.77 -17.90 11.07
N SER A 152 11.71 -17.57 9.78
CA SER A 152 10.56 -17.82 8.91
C SER A 152 10.87 -18.80 7.79
N ASN A 153 9.84 -19.24 7.06
CA ASN A 153 9.98 -20.10 5.89
C ASN A 153 10.27 -19.24 4.62
N ASN A 154 11.51 -18.72 4.54
CA ASN A 154 11.96 -17.89 3.41
C ASN A 154 11.04 -16.69 3.11
N GLU A 155 10.48 -16.10 4.15
CA GLU A 155 9.69 -14.88 4.06
C GLU A 155 10.59 -13.65 4.22
N SER A 156 10.03 -12.46 4.01
CA SER A 156 10.78 -11.20 4.07
C SER A 156 10.13 -10.19 5.02
N TRP A 157 10.92 -9.22 5.43
CA TRP A 157 10.44 -8.02 6.13
C TRP A 157 11.03 -6.77 5.49
N CYS A 158 10.45 -5.61 5.78
CA CYS A 158 10.83 -4.35 5.16
C CYS A 158 11.61 -3.47 6.13
N GLN A 159 12.76 -2.97 5.70
CA GLN A 159 13.62 -2.07 6.47
C GLN A 159 13.35 -0.60 6.19
N GLY A 160 13.82 0.30 7.08
CA GLY A 160 13.83 1.72 6.87
C GLY A 160 13.20 2.57 7.98
N LEU A 161 12.81 2.00 9.13
CA LEU A 161 12.27 2.77 10.25
C LEU A 161 13.31 3.65 10.93
N ASP A 162 14.57 3.21 10.97
CA ASP A 162 15.66 3.98 11.55
C ASP A 162 15.88 5.28 10.77
N GLY A 163 15.87 6.41 11.48
CA GLY A 163 16.01 7.74 10.90
C GLY A 163 14.85 8.18 9.99
N LEU A 164 13.72 7.46 9.98
CA LEU A 164 12.59 7.75 9.09
C LEU A 164 11.99 9.13 9.34
N ALA A 165 11.87 9.58 10.59
CA ALA A 165 11.31 10.90 10.92
C ALA A 165 12.12 12.03 10.25
N SER A 166 13.45 11.99 10.39
CA SER A 166 14.34 12.99 9.76
C SER A 166 14.25 12.96 8.23
N ARG A 167 14.15 11.77 7.62
CA ARG A 167 13.96 11.64 6.16
C ARG A 167 12.60 12.18 5.72
N CYS A 168 11.52 11.87 6.43
CA CYS A 168 10.19 12.37 6.12
C CYS A 168 10.15 13.91 6.20
N ALA A 169 10.74 14.51 7.24
CA ALA A 169 10.83 15.97 7.37
C ALA A 169 11.60 16.59 6.18
N ALA A 170 12.73 15.99 5.78
CA ALA A 170 13.51 16.46 4.62
C ALA A 170 12.71 16.33 3.31
N TYR A 171 12.01 15.23 3.10
CA TYR A 171 11.19 15.02 1.90
C TYR A 171 9.99 15.98 1.83
N TYR A 172 9.37 16.29 2.99
CA TYR A 172 8.31 17.29 3.06
C TYR A 172 8.83 18.66 2.61
N GLN A 173 10.04 19.06 3.03
CA GLN A 173 10.70 20.30 2.61
C GLN A 173 11.01 20.31 1.10
N GLN A 174 11.23 19.16 0.48
CA GLN A 174 11.42 19.03 -0.97
C GLN A 174 10.10 19.06 -1.76
N GLY A 175 8.95 19.15 -1.10
CA GLY A 175 7.64 19.24 -1.74
C GLY A 175 6.83 17.95 -1.75
N ALA A 176 7.34 16.84 -1.22
CA ALA A 176 6.54 15.63 -1.03
C ALA A 176 5.39 15.90 -0.04
N ARG A 177 4.22 15.31 -0.30
CA ARG A 177 3.04 15.42 0.56
C ARG A 177 2.46 14.06 0.95
N PHE A 178 2.91 12.99 0.34
CA PHE A 178 2.59 11.63 0.75
C PHE A 178 3.81 10.72 0.65
N ALA A 179 3.80 9.66 1.43
CA ALA A 179 4.85 8.65 1.47
C ALA A 179 4.30 7.28 1.09
N LYS A 180 5.17 6.37 0.65
CA LYS A 180 4.80 4.98 0.39
C LYS A 180 5.79 4.03 1.06
N TRP A 181 5.25 2.97 1.68
CA TRP A 181 6.00 1.86 2.26
C TRP A 181 5.36 0.55 1.86
N ARG A 182 6.17 -0.35 1.30
CA ARG A 182 5.72 -1.65 0.81
C ARG A 182 6.28 -2.78 1.66
N THR A 183 5.41 -3.66 2.12
CA THR A 183 5.77 -4.99 2.62
C THR A 183 5.24 -6.05 1.67
N VAL A 184 5.73 -7.26 1.76
CA VAL A 184 5.18 -8.39 0.99
C VAL A 184 4.89 -9.58 1.88
N VAL A 185 3.88 -10.35 1.52
CA VAL A 185 3.60 -11.68 2.05
C VAL A 185 3.47 -12.67 0.89
N SER A 186 3.90 -13.90 1.12
CA SER A 186 3.93 -14.96 0.11
C SER A 186 3.05 -16.13 0.53
N ILE A 187 2.06 -16.47 -0.30
CA ILE A 187 1.17 -17.61 -0.04
C ILE A 187 1.91 -18.94 -0.12
N PRO A 188 2.78 -19.20 -1.11
CA PRO A 188 3.57 -20.42 -1.14
C PRO A 188 4.47 -20.65 0.10
N ASN A 189 4.90 -19.57 0.76
CA ASN A 189 5.72 -19.62 1.96
C ASN A 189 4.91 -19.62 3.27
N GLY A 190 3.59 -19.35 3.17
CA GLY A 190 2.70 -19.29 4.33
C GLY A 190 1.43 -18.49 4.06
N PRO A 191 1.34 -17.16 4.33
CA PRO A 191 2.23 -16.42 5.20
C PRO A 191 2.15 -16.87 6.66
N SER A 192 3.29 -16.89 7.33
CA SER A 192 3.37 -17.18 8.77
C SER A 192 2.74 -16.06 9.60
N ALA A 193 2.37 -16.38 10.84
CA ALA A 193 1.91 -15.33 11.77
C ALA A 193 3.01 -14.30 12.05
N LEU A 194 4.28 -14.75 12.04
CA LEU A 194 5.44 -13.87 12.20
C LEU A 194 5.52 -12.84 11.07
N ALA A 195 5.48 -13.28 9.81
CA ALA A 195 5.58 -12.39 8.66
C ALA A 195 4.40 -11.42 8.57
N VAL A 196 3.17 -11.86 8.85
CA VAL A 196 2.00 -10.99 8.84
C VAL A 196 2.08 -9.92 9.93
N LYS A 197 2.49 -10.28 11.15
CA LYS A 197 2.64 -9.32 12.25
C LYS A 197 3.78 -8.34 12.02
N GLU A 198 4.92 -8.81 11.52
CA GLU A 198 6.05 -7.95 11.17
C GLU A 198 5.66 -6.92 10.11
N ALA A 199 5.01 -7.37 9.03
CA ALA A 199 4.52 -6.50 7.98
C ALA A 199 3.54 -5.46 8.53
N ALA A 200 2.55 -5.87 9.32
CA ALA A 200 1.52 -5.00 9.87
C ALA A 200 2.09 -3.99 10.88
N TRP A 201 2.99 -4.42 11.77
CA TRP A 201 3.66 -3.54 12.72
C TRP A 201 4.54 -2.51 12.02
N GLY A 202 5.37 -2.94 11.06
CA GLY A 202 6.23 -2.03 10.29
C GLY A 202 5.44 -0.97 9.55
N LEU A 203 4.33 -1.36 8.90
CA LEU A 203 3.40 -0.43 8.22
C LEU A 203 2.78 0.58 9.19
N ALA A 204 2.36 0.15 10.38
CA ALA A 204 1.75 1.04 11.38
C ALA A 204 2.77 2.03 11.96
N ARG A 205 3.98 1.58 12.29
CA ARG A 205 5.06 2.45 12.76
C ARG A 205 5.44 3.49 11.71
N TYR A 206 5.62 3.06 10.47
CA TYR A 206 5.87 3.95 9.36
C TYR A 206 4.76 5.00 9.19
N ALA A 207 3.49 4.56 9.23
CA ALA A 207 2.35 5.44 9.01
C ALA A 207 2.27 6.55 10.08
N ALA A 208 2.44 6.20 11.36
CA ALA A 208 2.48 7.18 12.45
C ALA A 208 3.62 8.20 12.27
N ILE A 209 4.85 7.73 11.97
CA ILE A 209 6.01 8.60 11.74
C ILE A 209 5.78 9.53 10.53
N ALA A 210 5.19 9.01 9.44
CA ALA A 210 4.89 9.81 8.25
C ALA A 210 3.90 10.93 8.57
N GLN A 211 2.81 10.62 9.28
CA GLN A 211 1.81 11.62 9.68
C GLN A 211 2.37 12.69 10.60
N ASP A 212 3.23 12.33 11.54
CA ASP A 212 3.90 13.29 12.43
C ASP A 212 4.82 14.27 11.67
N ASN A 213 5.18 13.95 10.44
CA ASN A 213 6.02 14.77 9.56
C ASN A 213 5.26 15.32 8.33
N GLY A 214 3.92 15.35 8.36
CA GLY A 214 3.10 15.98 7.34
C GLY A 214 2.92 15.18 6.05
N LEU A 215 3.31 13.90 6.01
CA LEU A 215 3.16 13.03 4.84
C LEU A 215 2.00 12.07 5.03
N VAL A 216 1.05 12.04 4.08
CA VAL A 216 0.00 11.03 4.02
C VAL A 216 0.63 9.67 3.74
N PRO A 217 0.53 8.67 4.64
CA PRO A 217 1.10 7.35 4.38
C PRO A 217 0.23 6.54 3.44
N ILE A 218 0.83 5.99 2.38
CA ILE A 218 0.27 4.89 1.59
C ILE A 218 0.71 3.58 2.23
N VAL A 219 -0.26 2.81 2.71
CA VAL A 219 -0.06 1.52 3.38
C VAL A 219 -0.17 0.41 2.35
N GLU A 220 0.97 -0.26 2.02
CA GLU A 220 1.06 -1.24 0.93
C GLU A 220 1.52 -2.63 1.44
N PRO A 221 0.63 -3.45 2.02
CA PRO A 221 0.89 -4.86 2.25
C PRO A 221 0.55 -5.64 0.98
N GLU A 222 1.53 -5.90 0.13
CA GLU A 222 1.35 -6.67 -1.10
C GLU A 222 1.29 -8.17 -0.81
N ILE A 223 0.25 -8.83 -1.32
CA ILE A 223 0.19 -10.29 -1.42
C ILE A 223 0.73 -10.65 -2.80
N LEU A 224 1.86 -11.38 -2.83
CA LEU A 224 2.50 -11.75 -4.10
C LEU A 224 1.62 -12.70 -4.92
N LEU A 225 1.70 -12.56 -6.24
CA LEU A 225 0.99 -13.43 -7.18
C LEU A 225 1.63 -14.83 -7.34
N ASP A 226 2.83 -15.04 -6.78
CA ASP A 226 3.53 -16.32 -6.87
C ASP A 226 2.68 -17.45 -6.30
N GLY A 227 2.67 -18.60 -7.00
CA GLY A 227 1.98 -19.83 -6.60
C GLY A 227 0.82 -20.21 -7.49
N ASP A 228 0.30 -21.42 -7.23
CA ASP A 228 -0.80 -22.08 -7.97
C ASP A 228 -2.13 -22.10 -7.19
N HIS A 229 -2.21 -21.33 -6.12
CA HIS A 229 -3.37 -21.26 -5.24
C HIS A 229 -4.58 -20.59 -5.93
N GLY A 230 -5.79 -21.04 -5.58
CA GLY A 230 -7.04 -20.44 -6.04
C GLY A 230 -7.36 -19.11 -5.36
N ILE A 231 -8.37 -18.41 -5.91
CA ILE A 231 -8.80 -17.07 -5.45
C ILE A 231 -9.28 -17.07 -3.99
N ASP A 232 -9.90 -18.16 -3.51
CA ASP A 232 -10.36 -18.31 -2.12
C ASP A 232 -9.20 -18.21 -1.14
N ARG A 233 -8.05 -18.81 -1.46
CA ARG A 233 -6.85 -18.75 -0.60
C ARG A 233 -6.29 -17.33 -0.53
N THR A 234 -6.25 -16.61 -1.63
CA THR A 234 -5.85 -15.20 -1.65
C THR A 234 -6.80 -14.35 -0.79
N PHE A 235 -8.10 -14.62 -0.89
CA PHE A 235 -9.12 -13.92 -0.09
C PHE A 235 -8.92 -14.16 1.43
N GLU A 236 -8.70 -15.40 1.85
CA GLU A 236 -8.41 -15.72 3.27
C GLU A 236 -7.17 -14.96 3.78
N VAL A 237 -6.10 -14.95 2.99
CA VAL A 237 -4.87 -14.25 3.33
C VAL A 237 -5.09 -12.75 3.40
N ALA A 238 -5.82 -12.18 2.44
CA ALA A 238 -6.17 -10.75 2.46
C ALA A 238 -6.94 -10.38 3.73
N LEU A 239 -7.94 -11.17 4.11
CA LEU A 239 -8.71 -10.95 5.35
C LEU A 239 -7.82 -10.97 6.59
N LYS A 240 -6.85 -11.88 6.66
CA LYS A 240 -5.90 -12.01 7.77
C LYS A 240 -4.93 -10.82 7.82
N VAL A 241 -4.29 -10.51 6.72
CA VAL A 241 -3.30 -9.43 6.62
C VAL A 241 -3.91 -8.08 7.00
N TRP A 242 -5.06 -7.75 6.41
CA TRP A 242 -5.69 -6.44 6.65
C TRP A 242 -6.32 -6.31 8.04
N ALA A 243 -6.71 -7.41 8.68
CA ALA A 243 -7.12 -7.39 10.08
C ALA A 243 -5.96 -6.97 11.00
N GLU A 244 -4.78 -7.56 10.81
CA GLU A 244 -3.58 -7.21 11.58
C GLU A 244 -3.10 -5.79 11.27
N VAL A 245 -3.12 -5.37 10.01
CA VAL A 245 -2.71 -4.02 9.60
C VAL A 245 -3.58 -2.96 10.31
N PHE A 246 -4.91 -3.07 10.26
CA PHE A 246 -5.77 -2.08 10.91
C PHE A 246 -5.73 -2.15 12.42
N PHE A 247 -5.52 -3.33 13.00
CA PHE A 247 -5.28 -3.46 14.43
C PHE A 247 -4.06 -2.60 14.86
N TYR A 248 -2.91 -2.78 14.20
CA TYR A 248 -1.71 -2.02 14.55
C TYR A 248 -1.77 -0.54 14.13
N LEU A 249 -2.45 -0.18 13.05
CA LEU A 249 -2.69 1.22 12.71
C LEU A 249 -3.46 1.94 13.83
N ALA A 250 -4.49 1.30 14.40
CA ALA A 250 -5.25 1.84 15.52
C ALA A 250 -4.39 1.94 16.81
N GLU A 251 -3.62 0.90 17.14
CA GLU A 251 -2.71 0.90 18.29
C GLU A 251 -1.62 2.00 18.19
N ASN A 252 -1.24 2.38 16.98
CA ASN A 252 -0.30 3.47 16.72
C ASN A 252 -0.97 4.84 16.55
N SER A 253 -2.28 4.97 16.88
CA SER A 253 -3.05 6.22 16.79
C SER A 253 -2.99 6.88 15.40
N VAL A 254 -2.93 6.10 14.33
CA VAL A 254 -2.91 6.60 12.97
C VAL A 254 -4.28 7.18 12.60
N LEU A 255 -4.29 8.41 12.09
CA LEU A 255 -5.50 9.09 11.60
C LEU A 255 -5.93 8.47 10.27
N PHE A 256 -7.04 7.73 10.25
CA PHE A 256 -7.49 6.97 9.06
C PHE A 256 -7.96 7.86 7.92
N GLU A 257 -8.50 9.04 8.21
CA GLU A 257 -8.88 10.04 7.20
C GLU A 257 -7.65 10.64 6.49
N GLY A 258 -6.47 10.48 7.06
CA GLY A 258 -5.18 10.96 6.57
C GLY A 258 -4.27 9.87 6.02
N ILE A 259 -4.81 8.70 5.60
CA ILE A 259 -4.04 7.63 4.94
C ILE A 259 -4.61 7.30 3.56
N LEU A 260 -3.85 6.57 2.77
CA LEU A 260 -4.29 5.87 1.56
C LEU A 260 -3.84 4.41 1.64
N LEU A 261 -4.58 3.52 0.99
CA LEU A 261 -4.22 2.11 0.93
C LEU A 261 -3.75 1.73 -0.48
N LYS A 262 -2.81 0.78 -0.53
CA LYS A 262 -2.37 0.19 -1.81
C LYS A 262 -2.36 -1.33 -1.73
N PRO A 263 -3.53 -1.97 -1.73
CA PRO A 263 -3.65 -3.42 -1.67
C PRO A 263 -3.36 -4.09 -3.01
N SER A 264 -3.08 -5.40 -2.96
CA SER A 264 -3.28 -6.28 -4.10
C SER A 264 -4.78 -6.48 -4.33
N MET A 265 -5.18 -6.67 -5.58
CA MET A 265 -6.49 -7.24 -5.90
C MET A 265 -6.51 -8.71 -5.47
N VAL A 266 -7.68 -9.24 -5.13
CA VAL A 266 -7.85 -10.66 -4.83
C VAL A 266 -7.96 -11.43 -6.14
N THR A 267 -6.88 -12.12 -6.51
CA THR A 267 -6.77 -12.93 -7.72
C THR A 267 -6.25 -14.33 -7.37
N PRO A 268 -6.45 -15.33 -8.22
CA PRO A 268 -5.68 -16.57 -8.11
C PRO A 268 -4.19 -16.31 -8.26
N GLY A 269 -3.35 -17.21 -7.79
CA GLY A 269 -1.91 -17.19 -8.08
C GLY A 269 -1.64 -17.23 -9.58
N ALA A 270 -0.51 -16.65 -9.99
CA ALA A 270 -0.16 -16.55 -11.41
C ALA A 270 0.03 -17.91 -12.10
N GLU A 271 0.40 -18.93 -11.33
CA GLU A 271 0.59 -20.31 -11.79
C GLU A 271 -0.68 -21.16 -11.66
N CYS A 272 -1.78 -20.61 -11.12
CA CYS A 272 -3.07 -21.30 -11.03
C CYS A 272 -3.64 -21.56 -12.43
N LYS A 273 -4.16 -22.77 -12.65
CA LYS A 273 -4.78 -23.16 -13.93
C LYS A 273 -6.12 -22.47 -14.12
N GLU A 274 -6.87 -22.30 -13.04
CA GLU A 274 -8.16 -21.62 -13.04
C GLU A 274 -7.93 -20.11 -12.96
N LYS A 275 -8.29 -19.40 -14.03
CA LYS A 275 -8.23 -17.94 -14.07
C LYS A 275 -9.55 -17.33 -13.63
N ALA A 276 -9.49 -16.23 -12.90
CA ALA A 276 -10.69 -15.49 -12.50
C ALA A 276 -11.07 -14.45 -13.56
N THR A 277 -12.37 -14.23 -13.74
CA THR A 277 -12.88 -13.14 -14.56
C THR A 277 -12.75 -11.79 -13.80
N PRO A 278 -12.79 -10.64 -14.49
CA PRO A 278 -12.79 -9.34 -13.82
C PRO A 278 -13.91 -9.18 -12.79
N GLU A 279 -15.09 -9.76 -13.05
CA GLU A 279 -16.22 -9.72 -12.13
C GLU A 279 -15.95 -10.53 -10.86
N GLN A 280 -15.33 -11.71 -10.99
CA GLN A 280 -14.92 -12.52 -9.83
C GLN A 280 -13.85 -11.82 -9.02
N VAL A 281 -12.84 -11.23 -9.66
CA VAL A 281 -11.81 -10.44 -8.99
C VAL A 281 -12.43 -9.26 -8.24
N ALA A 282 -13.38 -8.56 -8.86
CA ALA A 282 -14.10 -7.45 -8.25
C ALA A 282 -14.94 -7.91 -7.05
N GLU A 283 -15.71 -9.00 -7.17
CA GLU A 283 -16.53 -9.54 -6.09
C GLU A 283 -15.68 -9.87 -4.86
N TYR A 284 -14.63 -10.67 -5.04
CA TYR A 284 -13.76 -11.08 -3.93
C TYR A 284 -13.01 -9.90 -3.32
N THR A 285 -12.54 -8.99 -4.15
CA THR A 285 -11.79 -7.81 -3.70
C THR A 285 -12.70 -6.87 -2.91
N LEU A 286 -13.85 -6.50 -3.42
CA LEU A 286 -14.80 -5.62 -2.71
C LEU A 286 -15.31 -6.27 -1.42
N LYS A 287 -15.52 -7.58 -1.42
CA LYS A 287 -15.95 -8.33 -0.23
C LYS A 287 -14.91 -8.30 0.89
N PHE A 288 -13.61 -8.41 0.57
CA PHE A 288 -12.58 -8.26 1.61
C PHE A 288 -12.50 -6.83 2.11
N LEU A 289 -12.57 -5.83 1.21
CA LEU A 289 -12.55 -4.42 1.60
C LEU A 289 -13.69 -4.09 2.57
N GLN A 290 -14.91 -4.48 2.24
CA GLN A 290 -16.10 -4.27 3.08
C GLN A 290 -15.96 -4.90 4.47
N ARG A 291 -15.23 -6.02 4.57
CA ARG A 291 -15.02 -6.72 5.85
C ARG A 291 -13.90 -6.17 6.70
N ARG A 292 -12.96 -5.43 6.12
CA ARG A 292 -11.70 -5.07 6.80
C ARG A 292 -11.35 -3.60 6.78
N ILE A 293 -11.84 -2.83 5.84
CA ILE A 293 -11.41 -1.45 5.63
C ILE A 293 -12.45 -0.48 6.20
N PRO A 294 -12.06 0.39 7.16
CA PRO A 294 -12.94 1.45 7.65
C PRO A 294 -13.34 2.43 6.55
N PRO A 295 -14.62 2.85 6.48
CA PRO A 295 -15.07 3.88 5.53
C PRO A 295 -14.40 5.24 5.71
N ALA A 296 -13.74 5.50 6.84
CA ALA A 296 -12.98 6.71 7.11
C ALA A 296 -11.77 6.89 6.18
N VAL A 297 -11.24 5.78 5.62
CA VAL A 297 -10.14 5.82 4.65
C VAL A 297 -10.61 6.46 3.35
N PRO A 298 -9.98 7.55 2.85
CA PRO A 298 -10.47 8.26 1.66
C PRO A 298 -10.32 7.48 0.37
N GLY A 299 -9.24 6.72 0.20
CA GLY A 299 -8.94 6.08 -1.07
C GLY A 299 -8.15 4.78 -0.98
N ILE A 300 -8.46 3.90 -1.92
CA ILE A 300 -7.84 2.60 -2.13
C ILE A 300 -7.24 2.60 -3.53
N MET A 301 -5.91 2.62 -3.60
CA MET A 301 -5.12 2.76 -4.83
C MET A 301 -4.42 1.44 -5.13
N PHE A 302 -5.07 0.53 -5.87
CA PHE A 302 -4.57 -0.81 -6.12
C PHE A 302 -3.20 -0.85 -6.80
N LEU A 303 -2.35 -1.78 -6.40
CA LEU A 303 -1.19 -2.18 -7.20
C LEU A 303 -1.64 -3.13 -8.33
N SER A 304 -0.80 -3.30 -9.37
CA SER A 304 -1.09 -4.21 -10.47
C SER A 304 -0.48 -5.61 -10.32
N GLY A 305 0.55 -5.77 -9.49
CA GLY A 305 1.13 -7.06 -9.08
C GLY A 305 1.71 -7.94 -10.22
N GLY A 306 1.80 -7.45 -11.44
CA GLY A 306 2.22 -8.23 -12.61
C GLY A 306 1.10 -8.58 -13.58
N GLN A 307 -0.12 -8.12 -13.33
CA GLN A 307 -1.20 -8.13 -14.32
C GLN A 307 -0.79 -7.36 -15.57
N SER A 308 -1.37 -7.69 -16.72
CA SER A 308 -1.22 -6.88 -17.92
C SER A 308 -1.83 -5.48 -17.75
N GLU A 309 -1.49 -4.55 -18.63
CA GLU A 309 -2.09 -3.21 -18.62
C GLU A 309 -3.61 -3.30 -18.78
N VAL A 310 -4.10 -4.17 -19.66
CA VAL A 310 -5.53 -4.38 -19.92
C VAL A 310 -6.21 -5.09 -18.76
N GLU A 311 -5.62 -6.17 -18.25
CA GLU A 311 -6.18 -6.93 -17.12
C GLU A 311 -6.38 -6.07 -15.88
N ALA A 312 -5.35 -5.29 -15.49
CA ALA A 312 -5.43 -4.38 -14.36
C ALA A 312 -6.52 -3.31 -14.56
N THR A 313 -6.72 -2.83 -15.79
CA THR A 313 -7.76 -1.85 -16.13
C THR A 313 -9.16 -2.47 -16.07
N LEU A 314 -9.34 -3.69 -16.60
CA LEU A 314 -10.62 -4.41 -16.57
C LEU A 314 -11.06 -4.75 -15.14
N ASN A 315 -10.13 -5.26 -14.33
CA ASN A 315 -10.41 -5.57 -12.93
C ASN A 315 -10.80 -4.31 -12.13
N LEU A 316 -10.11 -3.20 -12.35
CA LEU A 316 -10.47 -1.91 -11.74
C LEU A 316 -11.86 -1.44 -12.19
N ASN A 317 -12.17 -1.56 -13.49
CA ASN A 317 -13.46 -1.18 -14.04
C ASN A 317 -14.59 -2.00 -13.44
N ALA A 318 -14.41 -3.30 -13.29
CA ALA A 318 -15.40 -4.20 -12.67
C ALA A 318 -15.69 -3.81 -11.21
N MET A 319 -14.68 -3.40 -10.44
CA MET A 319 -14.86 -2.92 -9.06
C MET A 319 -15.62 -1.59 -8.97
N ASN A 320 -15.67 -0.80 -10.02
CA ASN A 320 -16.33 0.51 -10.06
C ASN A 320 -17.68 0.51 -10.78
N GLN A 321 -18.28 -0.66 -11.03
CA GLN A 321 -19.63 -0.76 -11.61
C GLN A 321 -20.74 -0.39 -10.61
N GLN A 322 -20.44 -0.40 -9.32
CA GLN A 322 -21.37 -0.03 -8.24
C GLN A 322 -20.68 1.01 -7.32
N PRO A 323 -21.46 1.83 -6.60
CA PRO A 323 -20.91 2.79 -5.65
C PRO A 323 -20.12 2.09 -4.54
N ASN A 324 -18.96 2.65 -4.21
CA ASN A 324 -18.12 2.23 -3.10
C ASN A 324 -18.05 3.33 -2.04
N PRO A 325 -17.88 3.00 -0.74
CA PRO A 325 -17.67 4.02 0.29
C PRO A 325 -16.31 4.72 0.18
N TRP A 326 -15.38 4.17 -0.61
CA TRP A 326 -14.03 4.69 -0.85
C TRP A 326 -13.87 5.10 -2.31
N HIS A 327 -12.89 5.97 -2.57
CA HIS A 327 -12.37 6.16 -3.92
C HIS A 327 -11.53 4.93 -4.30
N VAL A 328 -12.09 4.04 -5.10
CA VAL A 328 -11.43 2.81 -5.58
C VAL A 328 -10.73 3.11 -6.88
N SER A 329 -9.39 3.15 -6.87
CA SER A 329 -8.57 3.62 -7.97
C SER A 329 -7.28 2.81 -8.13
N PHE A 330 -6.31 3.36 -8.82
CA PHE A 330 -5.05 2.70 -9.18
C PHE A 330 -3.83 3.46 -8.68
N SER A 331 -2.77 2.70 -8.37
CA SER A 331 -1.40 3.19 -8.18
C SER A 331 -0.48 2.24 -8.94
N TYR A 332 -0.43 2.40 -10.25
CA TYR A 332 0.25 1.46 -11.14
C TYR A 332 1.63 1.94 -11.53
N ALA A 333 2.57 0.99 -11.60
CA ALA A 333 3.88 1.16 -12.23
C ALA A 333 3.85 0.53 -13.63
N ARG A 334 4.11 -0.78 -13.73
CA ARG A 334 4.15 -1.48 -15.03
C ARG A 334 2.86 -1.36 -15.82
N ALA A 335 1.71 -1.46 -15.17
CA ALA A 335 0.40 -1.35 -15.83
C ALA A 335 0.05 0.06 -16.35
N LEU A 336 0.91 1.06 -16.10
CA LEU A 336 0.85 2.37 -16.75
C LEU A 336 2.00 2.59 -17.74
N GLN A 337 3.17 2.02 -17.48
CA GLN A 337 4.43 2.46 -18.08
C GLN A 337 4.96 1.48 -19.15
N ASN A 338 4.49 0.22 -19.19
CA ASN A 338 5.13 -0.81 -20.00
C ASN A 338 5.11 -0.47 -21.51
N THR A 339 3.94 -0.13 -22.06
CA THR A 339 3.82 0.27 -23.46
C THR A 339 4.58 1.57 -23.74
N CYS A 340 4.52 2.54 -22.83
CA CYS A 340 5.28 3.79 -22.92
C CYS A 340 6.79 3.53 -23.01
N LEU A 341 7.33 2.74 -22.08
CA LEU A 341 8.76 2.40 -22.03
C LEU A 341 9.24 1.71 -23.33
N LYS A 342 8.49 0.72 -23.78
CA LYS A 342 8.82 -0.02 -25.01
C LYS A 342 8.74 0.87 -26.26
N THR A 343 7.73 1.74 -26.32
CA THR A 343 7.60 2.71 -27.42
C THR A 343 8.75 3.71 -27.43
N TRP A 344 9.15 4.20 -26.24
CA TRP A 344 10.31 5.09 -26.14
C TRP A 344 11.60 4.43 -26.62
N GLY A 345 11.90 3.22 -26.14
CA GLY A 345 13.11 2.48 -26.53
C GLY A 345 14.40 3.25 -26.31
N GLY A 346 14.42 4.26 -25.41
CA GLY A 346 15.58 5.10 -25.13
C GLY A 346 15.89 6.15 -26.19
N ARG A 347 15.02 6.33 -27.16
CA ARG A 347 15.28 7.20 -28.33
C ARG A 347 14.55 8.54 -28.19
N PRO A 348 15.27 9.69 -28.33
CA PRO A 348 14.67 11.02 -28.21
C PRO A 348 13.53 11.27 -29.21
N GLU A 349 13.63 10.77 -30.40
CA GLU A 349 12.61 10.90 -31.46
C GLU A 349 11.28 10.23 -31.09
N ASN A 350 11.30 9.23 -30.21
CA ASN A 350 10.13 8.48 -29.78
C ASN A 350 9.44 9.09 -28.55
N VAL A 351 10.00 10.13 -27.91
CA VAL A 351 9.46 10.70 -26.66
C VAL A 351 7.98 11.07 -26.79
N LYS A 352 7.60 11.80 -27.84
CA LYS A 352 6.21 12.25 -28.03
C LYS A 352 5.23 11.08 -28.18
N VAL A 353 5.60 10.05 -28.95
CA VAL A 353 4.75 8.88 -29.20
C VAL A 353 4.61 8.04 -27.91
N ALA A 354 5.70 7.89 -27.17
CA ALA A 354 5.70 7.20 -25.88
C ALA A 354 4.85 7.95 -24.83
N GLN A 355 4.91 9.27 -24.80
CA GLN A 355 4.07 10.10 -23.94
C GLN A 355 2.58 9.97 -24.28
N VAL A 356 2.22 9.89 -25.56
CA VAL A 356 0.85 9.61 -25.98
C VAL A 356 0.39 8.24 -25.48
N ALA A 357 1.24 7.21 -25.55
CA ALA A 357 0.90 5.88 -25.03
C ALA A 357 0.63 5.90 -23.52
N LEU A 358 1.46 6.63 -22.75
CA LEU A 358 1.22 6.79 -21.29
C LEU A 358 -0.07 7.56 -21.00
N LEU A 359 -0.33 8.64 -21.73
CA LEU A 359 -1.55 9.45 -21.58
C LEU A 359 -2.81 8.62 -21.88
N MET A 360 -2.79 7.81 -22.94
CA MET A 360 -3.89 6.92 -23.30
C MET A 360 -4.15 5.88 -22.20
N ARG A 361 -3.07 5.25 -21.68
CA ARG A 361 -3.20 4.29 -20.58
C ARG A 361 -3.73 4.93 -19.29
N ALA A 362 -3.26 6.14 -18.96
CA ALA A 362 -3.77 6.90 -17.83
C ALA A 362 -5.27 7.24 -18.00
N LYS A 363 -5.70 7.61 -19.21
CA LYS A 363 -7.10 7.84 -19.56
C LYS A 363 -7.93 6.56 -19.44
N SER A 364 -7.45 5.41 -19.94
CA SER A 364 -8.15 4.12 -19.80
C SER A 364 -8.38 3.76 -18.33
N ASN A 365 -7.36 3.91 -17.48
CA ASN A 365 -7.50 3.66 -16.05
C ASN A 365 -8.40 4.70 -15.35
N SER A 366 -8.41 5.95 -15.80
CA SER A 366 -9.37 6.97 -15.35
C SER A 366 -10.81 6.56 -15.66
N LEU A 367 -11.08 6.09 -16.87
CA LEU A 367 -12.38 5.57 -17.26
C LEU A 367 -12.77 4.33 -16.43
N ALA A 368 -11.82 3.44 -16.16
CA ALA A 368 -12.03 2.28 -15.29
C ALA A 368 -12.36 2.68 -13.85
N GLN A 369 -11.71 3.71 -13.32
CA GLN A 369 -12.04 4.28 -12.01
C GLN A 369 -13.48 4.82 -11.96
N LEU A 370 -13.99 5.32 -13.08
CA LEU A 370 -15.36 5.81 -13.22
C LEU A 370 -16.38 4.71 -13.64
N GLY A 371 -15.95 3.44 -13.79
CA GLY A 371 -16.80 2.35 -14.28
C GLY A 371 -17.23 2.48 -15.74
N LYS A 372 -16.46 3.22 -16.55
CA LYS A 372 -16.81 3.60 -17.95
C LYS A 372 -15.84 3.05 -19.00
N TYR A 373 -14.91 2.20 -18.61
CA TYR A 373 -13.96 1.60 -19.55
C TYR A 373 -14.61 0.46 -20.34
N ILE A 374 -14.50 0.50 -21.67
CA ILE A 374 -15.13 -0.46 -22.59
C ILE A 374 -14.16 -1.40 -23.28
N GLY A 375 -12.84 -1.26 -23.06
CA GLY A 375 -11.84 -2.20 -23.58
C GLY A 375 -11.51 -2.09 -25.07
N GLU A 376 -11.96 -1.03 -25.74
CA GLU A 376 -11.71 -0.86 -27.19
C GLU A 376 -10.30 -0.30 -27.48
N GLY A 377 -9.74 -0.71 -28.61
CA GLY A 377 -8.49 -0.15 -29.15
C GLY A 377 -7.21 -0.57 -28.43
N GLU A 378 -7.24 -1.62 -27.62
CA GLU A 378 -6.10 -2.10 -26.87
C GLU A 378 -5.08 -2.83 -27.76
N SER A 379 -3.79 -2.45 -27.60
CA SER A 379 -2.70 -3.09 -28.33
C SER A 379 -2.40 -4.50 -27.81
N GLU A 380 -1.86 -5.37 -28.65
CA GLU A 380 -1.41 -6.70 -28.24
C GLU A 380 -0.30 -6.64 -27.16
N GLU A 381 0.50 -5.58 -27.16
CA GLU A 381 1.50 -5.35 -26.12
C GLU A 381 0.85 -5.08 -24.74
N ALA A 382 -0.22 -4.30 -24.70
CA ALA A 382 -0.96 -3.98 -23.48
C ALA A 382 -1.68 -5.19 -22.85
N LYS A 383 -1.94 -6.24 -23.63
CA LYS A 383 -2.56 -7.49 -23.19
C LYS A 383 -1.58 -8.48 -22.58
N LYS A 384 -0.27 -8.28 -22.77
CA LYS A 384 0.75 -9.21 -22.26
C LYS A 384 0.88 -9.12 -20.75
N GLY A 385 0.76 -10.27 -20.08
CA GLY A 385 1.01 -10.40 -18.65
C GLY A 385 2.46 -10.01 -18.29
N MET A 386 2.64 -9.37 -17.15
CA MET A 386 3.92 -8.86 -16.69
C MET A 386 4.41 -9.54 -15.40
N PHE A 387 3.84 -10.68 -15.07
CA PHE A 387 4.26 -11.46 -13.91
C PHE A 387 5.70 -11.97 -14.09
N VAL A 388 6.48 -11.83 -13.06
CA VAL A 388 7.84 -12.38 -12.94
C VAL A 388 7.92 -13.10 -11.60
N LYS A 389 8.17 -14.41 -11.62
CA LYS A 389 8.28 -15.24 -10.43
C LYS A 389 9.40 -14.74 -9.51
N GLY A 390 9.12 -14.66 -8.20
CA GLY A 390 10.09 -14.21 -7.21
C GLY A 390 10.52 -12.75 -7.39
N TYR A 391 9.66 -11.90 -7.95
CA TYR A 391 10.00 -10.51 -8.24
C TYR A 391 10.21 -9.70 -6.96
N VAL A 392 11.46 -9.35 -6.70
CA VAL A 392 11.87 -8.44 -5.61
C VAL A 392 12.19 -7.08 -6.22
N TYR A 393 11.61 -6.03 -5.63
CA TYR A 393 11.89 -4.64 -6.01
C TYR A 393 13.24 -4.20 -5.48
#